data_a03c9cc81c11abbc924d299a405fb17b
#
_entry.id   a03c9cc81c11abbc924d299a405fb17b
#
_cell.length_a   1.000
_cell.length_b   1.000
_cell.length_c   1.000
_cell.angle_alpha   90.00
_cell.angle_beta   90.00
_cell.angle_gamma   90.00
#
_symmetry.space_group_name_H-M   'P 1'
#
loop_
_entity.id
_entity.type
_entity.pdbx_description
1 polymer ?
#
loop_
_entity_poly.entity_id
_entity_poly.type
_entity_poly.pdbx_seq_one_letter_code
_entity_poly.pdbx_strand_id
1 'polypeptide(L)'
;MTMKSLASSILFVVALIFISTNLLAQNKKILVDVGHGQRFYSDPADKISTELVPTDRLKYMTGELAKNGASHSASIGYLKKPISGDALTKCDLLFIHSASVKYSPDECKAIEQFIKKGGSLFIVMEEDYWGTLAQVNVNDIVTPFGITFKSDNPNKASGGHSKPGAVTKVKYSIPAHGARLVEGGKPFAYSNASDENPFGVYAEINGGGKIIAMGEGMVSLYMTSWQDVNDYQCAEFMGEVIGWLLK
;
A
#
# COMPACT_ATOMS: atom_id res chain seq x y z
N MET A 1 37.69 32.53 -33.27
CA MET A 1 36.82 31.47 -32.72
C MET A 1 35.46 31.63 -33.40
N THR A 2 35.08 30.71 -34.28
CA THR A 2 33.93 30.89 -35.16
C THR A 2 32.65 30.55 -34.42
N MET A 3 31.55 31.28 -34.66
CA MET A 3 30.23 31.10 -34.03
C MET A 3 29.74 29.63 -34.05
N LYS A 4 30.16 28.79 -35.01
CA LYS A 4 29.82 27.36 -35.09
C LYS A 4 30.40 26.52 -33.94
N SER A 5 31.57 26.90 -33.38
CA SER A 5 32.22 26.20 -32.28
C SER A 5 31.50 26.46 -30.94
N LEU A 6 30.93 27.67 -30.77
CA LEU A 6 30.22 28.04 -29.56
C LEU A 6 28.84 27.33 -29.46
N ALA A 7 28.12 27.23 -30.58
CA ALA A 7 26.84 26.56 -30.66
C ALA A 7 26.94 25.04 -30.36
N SER A 8 28.00 24.40 -30.87
CA SER A 8 28.26 22.97 -30.63
C SER A 8 28.62 22.68 -29.18
N SER A 9 29.35 23.56 -28.50
CA SER A 9 29.71 23.42 -27.09
C SER A 9 28.49 23.61 -26.15
N ILE A 10 27.61 24.54 -26.48
CA ILE A 10 26.36 24.76 -25.71
C ILE A 10 25.43 23.57 -25.85
N LEU A 11 25.29 23.00 -27.04
CA LEU A 11 24.43 21.83 -27.26
C LEU A 11 24.91 20.60 -26.47
N PHE A 12 26.24 20.42 -26.36
CA PHE A 12 26.84 19.30 -25.61
C PHE A 12 26.63 19.45 -24.09
N VAL A 13 26.72 20.67 -23.55
CA VAL A 13 26.49 20.96 -22.13
C VAL A 13 25.02 20.77 -21.77
N VAL A 14 24.07 21.20 -22.61
CA VAL A 14 22.65 21.01 -22.40
C VAL A 14 22.30 19.52 -22.45
N ALA A 15 22.86 18.73 -23.37
CA ALA A 15 22.66 17.29 -23.43
C ALA A 15 23.18 16.55 -22.18
N LEU A 16 24.35 16.98 -21.66
CA LEU A 16 24.92 16.42 -20.41
C LEU A 16 24.05 16.74 -19.17
N ILE A 17 23.45 17.93 -19.12
CA ILE A 17 22.53 18.31 -18.02
C ILE A 17 21.25 17.47 -18.09
N PHE A 18 20.70 17.21 -19.28
CA PHE A 18 19.53 16.34 -19.44
C PHE A 18 19.81 14.87 -19.09
N ILE A 19 21.00 14.36 -19.36
CA ILE A 19 21.40 12.99 -18.99
C ILE A 19 21.60 12.88 -17.47
N SER A 20 22.16 13.90 -16.83
CA SER A 20 22.39 13.87 -15.37
C SER A 20 21.12 13.99 -14.54
N THR A 21 20.06 14.63 -15.03
CA THR A 21 18.78 14.71 -14.32
C THR A 21 17.99 13.39 -14.35
N ASN A 22 18.21 12.54 -15.35
CA ASN A 22 17.59 11.20 -15.41
C ASN A 22 18.35 10.14 -14.58
N LEU A 23 19.59 10.38 -14.14
CA LEU A 23 20.35 9.43 -13.32
C LEU A 23 20.08 9.55 -11.81
N LEU A 24 19.30 10.52 -11.38
CA LEU A 24 18.95 10.75 -9.97
C LEU A 24 17.50 10.47 -9.64
N ALA A 25 16.76 9.74 -10.46
CA ALA A 25 15.51 9.14 -10.05
C ALA A 25 15.84 8.09 -8.98
N GLN A 26 15.85 8.54 -7.72
CA GLN A 26 16.09 7.67 -6.58
C GLN A 26 15.05 6.56 -6.63
N ASN A 27 15.46 5.32 -6.93
CA ASN A 27 14.57 4.17 -6.97
C ASN A 27 13.96 4.00 -5.58
N LYS A 28 12.69 4.32 -5.46
CA LYS A 28 11.92 4.16 -4.23
C LYS A 28 11.80 2.69 -3.89
N LYS A 29 11.56 2.39 -2.62
CA LYS A 29 11.46 1.02 -2.14
C LYS A 29 10.18 0.79 -1.35
N ILE A 30 9.40 -0.17 -1.82
CA ILE A 30 8.27 -0.75 -1.10
C ILE A 30 8.77 -1.98 -0.37
N LEU A 31 8.58 -2.05 0.95
CA LEU A 31 8.82 -3.25 1.74
C LEU A 31 7.48 -3.88 2.13
N VAL A 32 7.27 -5.12 1.69
CA VAL A 32 6.13 -5.94 2.11
C VAL A 32 6.54 -6.71 3.36
N ASP A 33 5.82 -6.48 4.45
CA ASP A 33 6.02 -7.28 5.66
C ASP A 33 5.51 -8.70 5.43
N VAL A 34 6.38 -9.69 5.54
CA VAL A 34 6.06 -11.12 5.49
C VAL A 34 6.53 -11.86 6.73
N GLY A 35 7.06 -11.13 7.71
CA GLY A 35 7.56 -11.66 8.99
C GLY A 35 6.45 -11.92 10.01
N HIS A 36 5.28 -11.26 9.88
CA HIS A 36 4.19 -11.34 10.84
C HIS A 36 3.05 -12.27 10.41
N GLY A 37 3.41 -13.38 9.75
CA GLY A 37 2.44 -14.40 9.36
C GLY A 37 1.37 -13.86 8.39
N GLN A 38 1.79 -13.11 7.40
CA GLN A 38 0.91 -12.58 6.36
C GLN A 38 0.15 -13.72 5.68
N ARG A 39 -1.19 -13.60 5.61
CA ARG A 39 -2.03 -14.69 5.11
C ARG A 39 -1.96 -14.86 3.60
N PHE A 40 -1.75 -13.77 2.89
CA PHE A 40 -1.90 -13.72 1.43
C PHE A 40 -0.62 -13.32 0.70
N TYR A 41 0.34 -12.70 1.39
CA TYR A 41 1.61 -12.30 0.81
C TYR A 41 2.77 -13.13 1.37
N SER A 42 3.67 -13.56 0.51
CA SER A 42 4.95 -14.16 0.86
C SER A 42 6.02 -13.69 -0.13
N ASP A 43 7.28 -13.86 0.20
CA ASP A 43 8.36 -13.62 -0.75
C ASP A 43 8.26 -14.65 -1.89
N PRO A 44 8.11 -14.22 -3.15
CA PRO A 44 8.05 -15.15 -4.28
C PRO A 44 9.29 -16.04 -4.46
N ALA A 45 10.43 -15.64 -3.86
CA ALA A 45 11.64 -16.46 -3.83
C ALA A 45 11.52 -17.65 -2.85
N ASP A 46 10.63 -17.57 -1.88
CA ASP A 46 10.32 -18.68 -0.99
C ASP A 46 9.38 -19.63 -1.75
N LYS A 47 9.73 -20.91 -1.81
CA LYS A 47 8.91 -21.94 -2.47
C LYS A 47 7.70 -22.35 -1.61
N ILE A 48 7.03 -21.38 -0.99
CA ILE A 48 5.89 -21.63 -0.10
C ILE A 48 4.61 -21.53 -0.93
N SER A 49 4.00 -22.67 -1.20
CA SER A 49 2.58 -22.74 -1.55
C SER A 49 1.82 -22.93 -0.24
N THR A 50 0.86 -22.05 0.06
CA THR A 50 -0.12 -22.28 1.13
C THR A 50 -1.42 -22.77 0.50
N GLU A 51 -2.23 -23.53 1.25
CA GLU A 51 -3.57 -23.94 0.78
C GLU A 51 -4.46 -22.71 0.47
N LEU A 52 -4.22 -21.58 1.16
CA LEU A 52 -4.97 -20.34 1.01
C LEU A 52 -4.59 -19.57 -0.26
N VAL A 53 -3.34 -19.64 -0.68
CA VAL A 53 -2.85 -18.89 -1.85
C VAL A 53 -2.06 -19.84 -2.76
N PRO A 54 -2.69 -20.37 -3.80
CA PRO A 54 -2.00 -21.16 -4.82
C PRO A 54 -0.83 -20.38 -5.44
N THR A 55 0.20 -21.08 -5.83
CA THR A 55 1.44 -20.49 -6.38
C THR A 55 1.18 -19.51 -7.53
N ASP A 56 0.25 -19.84 -8.42
CA ASP A 56 -0.06 -18.97 -9.56
C ASP A 56 -0.78 -17.69 -9.13
N ARG A 57 -1.62 -17.77 -8.09
CA ARG A 57 -2.27 -16.60 -7.50
C ARG A 57 -1.25 -15.68 -6.84
N LEU A 58 -0.30 -16.24 -6.09
CA LEU A 58 0.78 -15.48 -5.47
C LEU A 58 1.64 -14.77 -6.52
N LYS A 59 2.02 -15.47 -7.61
CA LYS A 59 2.77 -14.87 -8.72
C LYS A 59 2.00 -13.74 -9.38
N TYR A 60 0.70 -13.92 -9.61
CA TYR A 60 -0.15 -12.88 -10.19
C TYR A 60 -0.16 -11.63 -9.30
N MET A 61 -0.53 -11.76 -8.03
CA MET A 61 -0.63 -10.64 -7.08
C MET A 61 0.70 -9.89 -6.93
N THR A 62 1.79 -10.63 -6.71
CA THR A 62 3.12 -10.03 -6.56
C THR A 62 3.61 -9.39 -7.86
N GLY A 63 3.23 -9.94 -9.02
CA GLY A 63 3.50 -9.38 -10.34
C GLY A 63 2.75 -8.05 -10.56
N GLU A 64 1.47 -7.98 -10.20
CA GLU A 64 0.68 -6.74 -10.31
C GLU A 64 1.19 -5.67 -9.33
N LEU A 65 1.53 -6.06 -8.08
CA LEU A 65 2.16 -5.14 -7.13
C LEU A 65 3.49 -4.59 -7.67
N ALA A 66 4.32 -5.46 -8.28
CA ALA A 66 5.58 -5.04 -8.88
C ALA A 66 5.39 -4.10 -10.07
N LYS A 67 4.41 -4.34 -10.93
CA LYS A 67 4.04 -3.42 -12.04
C LYS A 67 3.62 -2.05 -11.51
N ASN A 68 2.74 -2.02 -10.50
CA ASN A 68 2.31 -0.78 -9.86
C ASN A 68 3.48 -0.05 -9.18
N GLY A 69 4.38 -0.77 -8.50
CA GLY A 69 5.60 -0.18 -7.95
C GLY A 69 6.49 0.43 -9.04
N ALA A 70 6.75 -0.33 -10.11
CA ALA A 70 7.62 0.09 -11.21
C ALA A 70 7.08 1.33 -11.96
N SER A 71 5.74 1.47 -12.09
CA SER A 71 5.12 2.67 -12.69
C SER A 71 5.41 3.96 -11.91
N HIS A 72 5.84 3.83 -10.64
CA HIS A 72 6.24 4.92 -9.75
C HIS A 72 7.74 4.88 -9.40
N SER A 73 8.56 4.22 -10.22
CA SER A 73 10.01 4.07 -10.02
C SER A 73 10.35 3.42 -8.67
N ALA A 74 9.53 2.49 -8.20
CA ALA A 74 9.73 1.77 -6.96
C ALA A 74 10.04 0.28 -7.21
N SER A 75 10.96 -0.27 -6.41
CA SER A 75 11.23 -1.71 -6.32
C SER A 75 10.49 -2.32 -5.13
N ILE A 76 10.16 -3.62 -5.24
CA ILE A 76 9.55 -4.39 -4.15
C ILE A 76 10.63 -5.18 -3.42
N GLY A 77 10.57 -5.17 -2.09
CA GLY A 77 11.33 -6.07 -1.23
C GLY A 77 10.42 -6.72 -0.18
N TYR A 78 10.87 -7.79 0.40
CA TYR A 78 10.12 -8.57 1.38
C TYR A 78 10.87 -8.57 2.72
N LEU A 79 10.18 -8.15 3.78
CA LEU A 79 10.73 -8.06 5.13
C LEU A 79 10.34 -9.31 5.93
N LYS A 80 11.31 -10.22 6.15
CA LYS A 80 11.14 -11.50 6.85
C LYS A 80 11.55 -11.44 8.34
N LYS A 81 12.17 -10.33 8.74
CA LYS A 81 12.68 -10.10 10.09
C LYS A 81 11.75 -9.14 10.84
N PRO A 82 11.85 -9.09 12.18
CA PRO A 82 11.18 -8.07 12.96
C PRO A 82 11.42 -6.65 12.39
N ILE A 83 10.40 -5.82 12.46
CA ILE A 83 10.45 -4.45 11.95
C ILE A 83 11.30 -3.60 12.90
N SER A 84 12.35 -3.00 12.39
CA SER A 84 13.22 -2.11 13.15
C SER A 84 13.53 -0.84 12.36
N GLY A 85 14.04 0.19 13.04
CA GLY A 85 14.48 1.41 12.38
C GLY A 85 15.51 1.14 11.29
N ASP A 86 16.45 0.24 11.52
CA ASP A 86 17.48 -0.13 10.54
C ASP A 86 16.88 -0.83 9.32
N ALA A 87 15.90 -1.73 9.54
CA ALA A 87 15.20 -2.39 8.44
C ALA A 87 14.43 -1.40 7.56
N LEU A 88 13.93 -0.31 8.14
CA LEU A 88 13.16 0.73 7.45
C LEU A 88 14.02 1.88 6.88
N THR A 89 15.34 1.90 7.11
CA THR A 89 16.23 3.02 6.67
C THR A 89 16.15 3.29 5.15
N LYS A 90 15.94 2.26 4.34
CA LYS A 90 15.85 2.37 2.87
C LYS A 90 14.44 2.04 2.37
N CYS A 91 13.43 2.28 3.19
CA CYS A 91 12.04 2.03 2.87
C CYS A 91 11.34 3.37 2.64
N ASP A 92 10.61 3.50 1.55
CA ASP A 92 9.73 4.65 1.29
C ASP A 92 8.28 4.32 1.64
N LEU A 93 7.86 3.06 1.43
CA LEU A 93 6.52 2.55 1.72
C LEU A 93 6.61 1.18 2.41
N LEU A 94 6.12 1.10 3.64
CA LEU A 94 5.87 -0.17 4.32
C LEU A 94 4.45 -0.65 3.99
N PHE A 95 4.35 -1.88 3.46
CA PHE A 95 3.07 -2.52 3.18
C PHE A 95 2.84 -3.70 4.13
N ILE A 96 1.78 -3.59 4.94
CA ILE A 96 1.31 -4.60 5.89
C ILE A 96 -0.04 -5.10 5.41
N HIS A 97 -0.20 -6.42 5.22
CA HIS A 97 -1.44 -7.00 4.72
C HIS A 97 -1.88 -8.20 5.56
N SER A 98 -2.97 -8.04 6.31
CA SER A 98 -3.63 -9.14 7.06
C SER A 98 -2.63 -10.02 7.84
N ALA A 99 -1.80 -9.39 8.68
CA ALA A 99 -0.91 -10.09 9.58
C ALA A 99 -1.69 -11.02 10.52
N SER A 100 -1.06 -12.09 10.99
CA SER A 100 -1.64 -13.04 11.96
C SER A 100 -0.87 -13.09 13.29
N VAL A 101 0.23 -12.38 13.38
CA VAL A 101 1.10 -12.28 14.57
C VAL A 101 1.13 -10.83 15.05
N LYS A 102 1.12 -10.65 16.37
CA LYS A 102 1.22 -9.31 17.00
C LYS A 102 2.58 -8.68 16.73
N TYR A 103 2.54 -7.36 16.56
CA TYR A 103 3.71 -6.51 16.54
C TYR A 103 4.16 -6.23 17.99
N SER A 104 5.45 -6.30 18.27
CA SER A 104 6.00 -5.90 19.56
C SER A 104 5.91 -4.37 19.75
N PRO A 105 5.97 -3.88 20.99
CA PRO A 105 6.01 -2.43 21.25
C PRO A 105 7.15 -1.71 20.53
N ASP A 106 8.32 -2.37 20.40
CA ASP A 106 9.47 -1.79 19.70
C ASP A 106 9.23 -1.68 18.18
N GLU A 107 8.53 -2.65 17.59
CA GLU A 107 8.15 -2.61 16.19
C GLU A 107 7.10 -1.53 15.92
N CYS A 108 6.06 -1.42 16.76
CA CYS A 108 5.08 -0.34 16.68
C CYS A 108 5.77 1.03 16.77
N LYS A 109 6.73 1.19 17.69
CA LYS A 109 7.52 2.42 17.84
C LYS A 109 8.41 2.69 16.62
N ALA A 110 9.02 1.65 16.03
CA ALA A 110 9.84 1.79 14.83
C ALA A 110 9.00 2.26 13.64
N ILE A 111 7.80 1.70 13.46
CA ILE A 111 6.84 2.10 12.41
C ILE A 111 6.38 3.55 12.66
N GLU A 112 6.02 3.90 13.89
CA GLU A 112 5.62 5.27 14.24
C GLU A 112 6.72 6.29 13.90
N GLN A 113 7.96 6.00 14.26
CA GLN A 113 9.11 6.86 13.94
C GLN A 113 9.37 6.95 12.44
N PHE A 114 9.23 5.84 11.71
CA PHE A 114 9.36 5.80 10.26
C PHE A 114 8.35 6.74 9.59
N ILE A 115 7.08 6.67 9.98
CA ILE A 115 6.03 7.54 9.44
C ILE A 115 6.29 9.01 9.79
N LYS A 116 6.65 9.32 11.04
CA LYS A 116 6.98 10.70 11.47
C LYS A 116 8.19 11.30 10.74
N LYS A 117 9.07 10.48 10.20
CA LYS A 117 10.24 10.90 9.40
C LYS A 117 9.96 10.98 7.89
N GLY A 118 8.72 10.84 7.46
CA GLY A 118 8.33 10.97 6.05
C GLY A 118 8.10 9.65 5.33
N GLY A 119 8.26 8.50 5.98
CA GLY A 119 7.92 7.20 5.42
C GLY A 119 6.41 7.00 5.30
N SER A 120 5.97 6.18 4.37
CA SER A 120 4.56 5.91 4.14
C SER A 120 4.16 4.51 4.59
N LEU A 121 2.93 4.37 5.09
CA LEU A 121 2.35 3.10 5.50
C LEU A 121 1.10 2.80 4.68
N PHE A 122 1.05 1.60 4.09
CA PHE A 122 -0.18 0.98 3.63
C PHE A 122 -0.48 -0.22 4.51
N ILE A 123 -1.57 -0.17 5.27
CA ILE A 123 -1.95 -1.23 6.20
C ILE A 123 -3.36 -1.72 5.92
N VAL A 124 -3.49 -3.04 5.80
CA VAL A 124 -4.74 -3.73 5.56
C VAL A 124 -5.01 -4.67 6.73
N MET A 125 -6.22 -4.60 7.27
CA MET A 125 -6.72 -5.54 8.28
C MET A 125 -8.10 -6.02 7.89
N GLU A 126 -8.16 -7.23 7.38
CA GLU A 126 -9.36 -7.94 6.95
C GLU A 126 -10.37 -8.16 8.08
N GLU A 127 -11.57 -8.62 7.72
CA GLU A 127 -12.64 -8.98 8.66
C GLU A 127 -12.21 -10.05 9.68
N ASP A 128 -12.95 -10.17 10.77
CA ASP A 128 -12.65 -11.06 11.91
C ASP A 128 -12.52 -12.54 11.50
N TYR A 129 -13.14 -12.95 10.41
CA TYR A 129 -12.97 -14.30 9.84
C TYR A 129 -11.48 -14.61 9.56
N TRP A 130 -10.71 -13.61 9.12
CA TRP A 130 -9.29 -13.76 8.79
C TRP A 130 -8.36 -13.47 9.97
N GLY A 131 -8.80 -12.63 10.90
CA GLY A 131 -8.04 -12.29 12.09
C GLY A 131 -8.69 -11.18 12.89
N THR A 132 -8.89 -11.40 14.19
CA THR A 132 -9.50 -10.41 15.06
C THR A 132 -8.53 -9.33 15.51
N LEU A 133 -9.03 -8.16 15.88
CA LEU A 133 -8.23 -7.09 16.49
C LEU A 133 -7.63 -7.48 17.85
N ALA A 134 -8.16 -8.52 18.51
CA ALA A 134 -7.56 -9.08 19.71
C ALA A 134 -6.34 -9.96 19.41
N GLN A 135 -6.36 -10.64 18.26
CA GLN A 135 -5.26 -11.48 17.79
C GLN A 135 -4.09 -10.66 17.23
N VAL A 136 -4.40 -9.55 16.54
CA VAL A 136 -3.39 -8.70 15.88
C VAL A 136 -3.60 -7.25 16.29
N ASN A 137 -2.60 -6.66 16.90
CA ASN A 137 -2.66 -5.31 17.48
C ASN A 137 -2.39 -4.19 16.45
N VAL A 138 -3.01 -4.25 15.28
CA VAL A 138 -2.82 -3.23 14.22
C VAL A 138 -3.21 -1.82 14.68
N ASN A 139 -4.13 -1.71 15.64
CA ASN A 139 -4.51 -0.42 16.20
C ASN A 139 -3.38 0.23 17.00
N ASP A 140 -2.44 -0.52 17.59
CA ASP A 140 -1.27 0.06 18.25
C ASP A 140 -0.37 0.80 17.25
N ILE A 141 -0.43 0.42 15.96
CA ILE A 141 0.32 1.06 14.87
C ILE A 141 -0.35 2.35 14.41
N VAL A 142 -1.68 2.36 14.24
CA VAL A 142 -2.40 3.45 13.55
C VAL A 142 -3.09 4.45 14.49
N THR A 143 -3.43 4.05 15.73
CA THR A 143 -4.07 4.94 16.71
C THR A 143 -3.23 6.17 17.07
N PRO A 144 -1.87 6.13 17.13
CA PRO A 144 -1.07 7.33 17.33
C PRO A 144 -1.26 8.41 16.25
N PHE A 145 -1.87 8.05 15.11
CA PHE A 145 -2.17 8.94 14.00
C PHE A 145 -3.66 9.26 13.85
N GLY A 146 -4.46 8.91 14.87
CA GLY A 146 -5.90 9.18 14.89
C GLY A 146 -6.73 8.27 13.99
N ILE A 147 -6.20 7.12 13.56
CA ILE A 147 -6.90 6.10 12.78
C ILE A 147 -7.20 4.90 13.67
N THR A 148 -8.36 4.27 13.46
CA THR A 148 -8.76 3.09 14.25
C THR A 148 -9.52 2.10 13.38
N PHE A 149 -9.07 0.86 13.32
CA PHE A 149 -9.85 -0.25 12.79
C PHE A 149 -10.93 -0.64 13.80
N LYS A 150 -12.15 -0.81 13.32
CA LYS A 150 -13.34 -1.13 14.10
C LYS A 150 -13.82 -2.57 13.80
N SER A 151 -15.01 -2.88 14.23
CA SER A 151 -15.69 -4.13 13.88
C SER A 151 -15.95 -4.25 12.38
N ASP A 152 -16.25 -5.46 11.96
CA ASP A 152 -16.71 -5.73 10.61
C ASP A 152 -18.01 -5.00 10.30
N ASN A 153 -18.20 -4.63 9.04
CA ASN A 153 -19.48 -4.15 8.56
C ASN A 153 -20.47 -5.33 8.56
N PRO A 154 -21.58 -5.23 9.28
CA PRO A 154 -22.59 -6.30 9.30
C PRO A 154 -23.27 -6.49 7.94
N ASN A 155 -23.23 -5.48 7.07
CA ASN A 155 -23.74 -5.57 5.71
C ASN A 155 -22.72 -6.25 4.80
N LYS A 156 -23.04 -7.47 4.37
CA LYS A 156 -22.21 -8.31 3.49
C LYS A 156 -22.51 -8.10 2.00
N ALA A 157 -23.13 -6.98 1.61
CA ALA A 157 -23.32 -6.67 0.19
C ALA A 157 -21.98 -6.60 -0.53
N SER A 158 -21.90 -7.21 -1.71
CA SER A 158 -20.67 -7.24 -2.50
C SER A 158 -20.41 -5.93 -3.22
N GLY A 159 -19.14 -5.63 -3.37
CA GLY A 159 -18.67 -4.46 -4.09
C GLY A 159 -18.54 -3.20 -3.24
N GLY A 160 -17.62 -2.40 -3.68
CA GLY A 160 -17.30 -1.10 -3.11
C GLY A 160 -16.83 -0.12 -4.19
N HIS A 161 -16.51 1.06 -3.77
CA HIS A 161 -16.02 2.09 -4.67
C HIS A 161 -15.10 3.08 -3.97
N SER A 162 -14.20 3.70 -4.75
CA SER A 162 -13.45 4.87 -4.29
C SER A 162 -14.20 6.17 -4.64
N LYS A 163 -13.93 7.23 -3.87
CA LYS A 163 -14.34 8.59 -4.22
C LYS A 163 -13.14 9.37 -4.78
N PRO A 164 -13.33 10.12 -5.87
CA PRO A 164 -12.29 11.01 -6.39
C PRO A 164 -11.83 12.01 -5.33
N GLY A 165 -10.53 12.23 -5.23
CA GLY A 165 -9.94 13.14 -4.25
C GLY A 165 -8.42 13.12 -4.25
N ALA A 166 -7.81 13.17 -3.08
CA ALA A 166 -6.36 13.22 -2.95
C ALA A 166 -5.68 11.90 -3.35
N VAL A 167 -6.30 10.75 -3.03
CA VAL A 167 -5.73 9.42 -3.28
C VAL A 167 -6.05 8.93 -4.68
N THR A 168 -7.31 8.95 -5.08
CA THR A 168 -7.76 8.49 -6.40
C THR A 168 -8.34 9.66 -7.21
N LYS A 169 -8.03 9.73 -8.51
CA LYS A 169 -8.49 10.80 -9.39
C LYS A 169 -9.92 10.58 -9.88
N VAL A 170 -10.32 9.32 -9.99
CA VAL A 170 -11.63 8.91 -10.48
C VAL A 170 -12.28 7.92 -9.52
N LYS A 171 -13.56 7.65 -9.71
CA LYS A 171 -14.27 6.58 -9.02
C LYS A 171 -13.86 5.24 -9.63
N TYR A 172 -13.36 4.33 -8.82
CA TYR A 172 -13.08 2.94 -9.18
C TYR A 172 -14.12 2.01 -8.58
N SER A 173 -14.54 0.99 -9.32
CA SER A 173 -15.24 -0.17 -8.78
C SER A 173 -14.20 -1.11 -8.16
N ILE A 174 -14.34 -1.39 -6.86
CA ILE A 174 -13.40 -2.21 -6.09
C ILE A 174 -14.16 -3.24 -5.25
N PRO A 175 -13.57 -4.40 -4.94
CA PRO A 175 -14.23 -5.38 -4.09
C PRO A 175 -14.41 -4.86 -2.67
N ALA A 176 -15.51 -5.27 -2.04
CA ALA A 176 -15.76 -5.19 -0.62
C ALA A 176 -16.81 -6.26 -0.26
N HIS A 177 -16.62 -6.95 0.89
CA HIS A 177 -17.59 -7.92 1.37
C HIS A 177 -17.53 -8.02 2.89
N GLY A 178 -18.36 -7.22 3.58
CA GLY A 178 -18.33 -7.17 5.04
C GLY A 178 -17.05 -6.58 5.60
N ALA A 179 -16.37 -5.80 4.80
CA ALA A 179 -15.11 -5.14 5.12
C ALA A 179 -15.13 -4.52 6.52
N ARG A 180 -14.02 -4.60 7.23
CA ARG A 180 -13.84 -3.94 8.52
C ARG A 180 -13.96 -2.43 8.36
N LEU A 181 -14.73 -1.81 9.24
CA LEU A 181 -14.86 -0.35 9.27
C LEU A 181 -13.56 0.29 9.74
N VAL A 182 -13.23 1.45 9.18
CA VAL A 182 -12.07 2.25 9.58
C VAL A 182 -12.52 3.66 9.89
N GLU A 183 -12.22 4.13 11.09
CA GLU A 183 -12.53 5.48 11.57
C GLU A 183 -11.28 6.34 11.67
N GLY A 184 -11.49 7.65 11.65
CA GLY A 184 -10.42 8.64 11.66
C GLY A 184 -9.76 8.81 10.27
N GLY A 185 -8.87 9.78 10.14
CA GLY A 185 -8.34 10.13 8.82
C GLY A 185 -9.40 10.72 7.88
N LYS A 186 -9.11 10.71 6.57
CA LYS A 186 -10.03 11.16 5.52
C LYS A 186 -10.53 9.94 4.75
N PRO A 187 -11.83 9.68 4.68
CA PRO A 187 -12.36 8.49 4.01
C PRO A 187 -12.31 8.64 2.49
N PHE A 188 -12.00 7.52 1.77
CA PHE A 188 -11.93 7.51 0.31
C PHE A 188 -12.42 6.21 -0.34
N ALA A 189 -12.58 5.11 0.44
CA ALA A 189 -13.11 3.84 -0.05
C ALA A 189 -14.30 3.38 0.80
N TYR A 190 -15.37 2.98 0.12
CA TYR A 190 -16.68 2.72 0.72
C TYR A 190 -17.30 1.45 0.16
N SER A 191 -18.07 0.74 0.99
CA SER A 191 -18.97 -0.30 0.51
C SER A 191 -20.09 0.29 -0.36
N ASN A 192 -20.54 -0.46 -1.36
CA ASN A 192 -21.72 -0.05 -2.15
C ASN A 192 -23.02 -0.04 -1.32
N ALA A 193 -23.01 -0.66 -0.15
CA ALA A 193 -24.16 -0.68 0.74
C ALA A 193 -24.42 0.68 1.42
N SER A 194 -23.39 1.45 1.73
CA SER A 194 -23.50 2.75 2.37
C SER A 194 -22.19 3.54 2.32
N ASP A 195 -22.29 4.81 1.94
CA ASP A 195 -21.18 5.78 2.02
C ASP A 195 -20.90 6.27 3.46
N GLU A 196 -21.72 5.88 4.43
CA GLU A 196 -21.53 6.25 5.85
C GLU A 196 -20.49 5.37 6.54
N ASN A 197 -20.16 4.22 5.93
CA ASN A 197 -19.27 3.21 6.51
C ASN A 197 -18.03 3.02 5.64
N PRO A 198 -17.02 3.89 5.77
CA PRO A 198 -15.78 3.73 5.02
C PRO A 198 -15.00 2.51 5.51
N PHE A 199 -14.46 1.75 4.57
CA PHE A 199 -13.46 0.72 4.86
C PHE A 199 -12.04 1.15 4.46
N GLY A 200 -11.89 2.31 3.85
CA GLY A 200 -10.59 2.87 3.50
C GLY A 200 -10.47 4.35 3.85
N VAL A 201 -9.43 4.68 4.62
CA VAL A 201 -9.11 6.06 5.00
C VAL A 201 -7.65 6.38 4.71
N TYR A 202 -7.33 7.67 4.56
CA TYR A 202 -5.96 8.14 4.44
C TYR A 202 -5.66 9.28 5.42
N ALA A 203 -4.38 9.45 5.74
CA ALA A 203 -3.90 10.59 6.51
C ALA A 203 -2.54 11.06 5.97
N GLU A 204 -2.35 12.38 5.99
CA GLU A 204 -1.06 13.04 5.79
C GLU A 204 -0.54 13.49 7.16
N ILE A 205 0.67 13.10 7.48
CA ILE A 205 1.26 13.30 8.80
C ILE A 205 2.23 14.49 8.75
N ASN A 206 2.22 15.32 9.76
CA ASN A 206 3.21 16.38 9.91
C ASN A 206 4.61 15.76 9.90
N GLY A 207 5.46 16.24 9.00
CA GLY A 207 6.78 15.63 8.74
C GLY A 207 6.85 14.86 7.40
N GLY A 208 5.73 14.78 6.66
CA GLY A 208 5.69 14.26 5.28
C GLY A 208 5.27 12.81 5.15
N GLY A 209 5.09 12.07 6.25
CA GLY A 209 4.62 10.69 6.20
C GLY A 209 3.16 10.59 5.77
N LYS A 210 2.78 9.45 5.19
CA LYS A 210 1.42 9.19 4.72
C LYS A 210 0.95 7.82 5.17
N ILE A 211 -0.34 7.71 5.43
CA ILE A 211 -0.98 6.45 5.83
C ILE A 211 -2.19 6.21 4.96
N ILE A 212 -2.34 4.98 4.48
CA ILE A 212 -3.60 4.42 4.03
C ILE A 212 -3.89 3.20 4.90
N ALA A 213 -5.09 3.17 5.50
CA ALA A 213 -5.60 2.05 6.26
C ALA A 213 -6.88 1.54 5.59
N MET A 214 -6.93 0.24 5.29
CA MET A 214 -8.06 -0.40 4.64
C MET A 214 -8.52 -1.64 5.41
N GLY A 215 -9.83 -1.75 5.62
CA GLY A 215 -10.48 -2.91 6.24
C GLY A 215 -10.88 -4.01 5.25
N GLU A 216 -10.41 -3.93 4.00
CA GLU A 216 -10.70 -4.86 2.92
C GLU A 216 -9.43 -5.17 2.14
N GLY A 217 -9.05 -6.44 2.08
CA GLY A 217 -7.82 -6.87 1.45
C GLY A 217 -7.96 -7.33 0.01
N MET A 218 -9.16 -7.70 -0.44
CA MET A 218 -9.38 -8.20 -1.80
C MET A 218 -8.89 -7.22 -2.88
N VAL A 219 -8.90 -5.92 -2.56
CA VAL A 219 -8.38 -4.85 -3.44
C VAL A 219 -6.89 -5.04 -3.71
N SER A 220 -6.10 -5.21 -2.65
CA SER A 220 -4.65 -5.41 -2.75
C SER A 220 -4.26 -6.82 -3.17
N LEU A 221 -5.23 -7.75 -3.19
CA LEU A 221 -5.09 -9.06 -3.82
C LEU A 221 -5.34 -9.00 -5.34
N TYR A 222 -5.63 -7.83 -5.91
CA TYR A 222 -5.92 -7.64 -7.33
C TYR A 222 -7.04 -8.55 -7.84
N MET A 223 -8.11 -8.70 -7.06
CA MET A 223 -9.28 -9.45 -7.48
C MET A 223 -10.04 -8.70 -8.58
N THR A 224 -10.46 -9.41 -9.61
CA THR A 224 -11.21 -8.84 -10.73
C THR A 224 -12.70 -9.11 -10.67
N SER A 225 -13.11 -10.05 -9.80
CA SER A 225 -14.51 -10.42 -9.61
C SER A 225 -14.74 -11.05 -8.23
N TRP A 226 -15.94 -10.90 -7.68
CA TRP A 226 -16.40 -11.57 -6.47
C TRP A 226 -17.94 -11.53 -6.41
N GLN A 227 -18.59 -12.68 -6.12
CA GLN A 227 -20.05 -12.80 -5.89
C GLN A 227 -20.89 -11.97 -6.87
N ASP A 228 -20.97 -12.39 -8.11
CA ASP A 228 -21.77 -11.79 -9.20
C ASP A 228 -21.37 -10.34 -9.59
N VAL A 229 -20.38 -9.76 -8.93
CA VAL A 229 -19.77 -8.49 -9.36
C VAL A 229 -18.49 -8.79 -10.14
N ASN A 230 -18.42 -8.31 -11.36
CA ASN A 230 -17.27 -8.44 -12.25
C ASN A 230 -16.69 -7.05 -12.53
N ASP A 231 -15.54 -7.02 -13.17
CA ASP A 231 -14.89 -5.79 -13.66
C ASP A 231 -14.40 -4.85 -12.55
N TYR A 232 -13.91 -5.42 -11.43
CA TYR A 232 -13.20 -4.63 -10.44
C TYR A 232 -11.89 -4.07 -11.00
N GLN A 233 -11.63 -2.81 -10.72
CA GLN A 233 -10.49 -2.03 -11.22
C GLN A 233 -9.36 -1.96 -10.18
N CYS A 234 -9.01 -3.11 -9.59
CA CYS A 234 -8.02 -3.15 -8.51
C CYS A 234 -6.62 -2.71 -8.95
N ALA A 235 -6.20 -3.02 -10.17
CA ALA A 235 -4.87 -2.67 -10.65
C ALA A 235 -4.69 -1.15 -10.80
N GLU A 236 -5.69 -0.48 -11.38
CA GLU A 236 -5.72 0.97 -11.56
C GLU A 236 -5.83 1.69 -10.21
N PHE A 237 -6.74 1.23 -9.35
CA PHE A 237 -6.91 1.76 -8.00
C PHE A 237 -5.60 1.64 -7.19
N MET A 238 -5.00 0.46 -7.15
CA MET A 238 -3.73 0.23 -6.45
C MET A 238 -2.58 1.05 -7.03
N GLY A 239 -2.58 1.27 -8.34
CA GLY A 239 -1.62 2.17 -8.99
C GLY A 239 -1.72 3.60 -8.44
N GLU A 240 -2.91 4.14 -8.28
CA GLU A 240 -3.10 5.48 -7.69
C GLU A 240 -2.79 5.51 -6.19
N VAL A 241 -3.19 4.48 -5.42
CA VAL A 241 -2.86 4.31 -3.99
C VAL A 241 -1.34 4.32 -3.77
N ILE A 242 -0.60 3.47 -4.49
CA ILE A 242 0.86 3.40 -4.40
C ILE A 242 1.50 4.71 -4.84
N GLY A 243 1.01 5.29 -5.95
CA GLY A 243 1.49 6.58 -6.44
C GLY A 243 1.30 7.72 -5.45
N TRP A 244 0.18 7.74 -4.73
CA TRP A 244 -0.07 8.74 -3.69
C TRP A 244 0.87 8.56 -2.49
N LEU A 245 1.06 7.32 -2.03
CA LEU A 245 1.93 6.99 -0.90
C LEU A 245 3.41 7.28 -1.20
N LEU A 246 3.84 7.17 -2.45
CA LEU A 246 5.22 7.36 -2.87
C LEU A 246 5.56 8.81 -3.30
N LYS A 247 4.62 9.72 -3.34
CA LYS A 247 4.87 11.15 -3.60
C LYS A 247 5.50 11.83 -2.41
#